data_8532ebba9066a95559e9df6353adee64
#
_entry.id   8532ebba9066a95559e9df6353adee64
#
_cell.length_a   1.000
_cell.length_b   1.000
_cell.length_c   1.000
_cell.angle_alpha   90.00
_cell.angle_beta   90.00
_cell.angle_gamma   90.00
#
_symmetry.space_group_name_H-M   'P 1'
#
loop_
_entity.id
_entity.type
_entity.pdbx_description
1 polymer ?
#
loop_
_entity_poly.entity_id
_entity_poly.type
_entity_poly.pdbx_seq_one_letter_code
_entity_poly.pdbx_strand_id
1 'polypeptide(L)' 'MLQYQINPHFLFNVLNSLRALVDEDEKSARAMISELSEYLRYSLLEK' A
#
# COMPACT_ATOMS: atom_id res chain seq x y z
N MET A 1 19.95 12.01 -7.75
CA MET A 1 18.83 11.69 -7.10
C MET A 1 18.08 10.54 -7.65
N LEU A 2 17.67 9.70 -6.83
CA LEU A 2 17.01 8.53 -7.26
C LEU A 2 15.56 8.73 -7.43
N GLN A 3 15.04 8.04 -8.39
CA GLN A 3 13.62 8.10 -8.62
C GLN A 3 13.03 6.80 -8.24
N TYR A 4 12.09 6.82 -7.37
CA TYR A 4 11.41 5.61 -7.01
C TYR A 4 10.02 5.65 -7.56
N GLN A 5 9.56 4.49 -7.95
CA GLN A 5 8.20 4.38 -8.40
C GLN A 5 7.26 4.74 -7.27
N ILE A 6 7.65 4.41 -6.08
CA ILE A 6 6.79 4.60 -4.95
C ILE A 6 7.37 5.60 -4.00
N ASN A 7 6.58 6.59 -3.68
CA ASN A 7 6.96 7.61 -2.73
C ASN A 7 6.92 7.03 -1.33
N PRO A 8 8.03 7.05 -0.60
CA PRO A 8 8.04 6.48 0.75
C PRO A 8 7.02 7.11 1.67
N HIS A 9 6.82 8.41 1.53
CA HIS A 9 5.87 9.11 2.37
C HIS A 9 4.46 8.62 2.10
N PHE A 10 4.15 8.42 0.83
CA PHE A 10 2.87 7.90 0.42
C PHE A 10 2.67 6.52 1.01
N LEU A 11 3.70 5.70 0.95
CA LEU A 11 3.62 4.34 1.46
C LEU A 11 3.34 4.34 2.96
N PHE A 12 4.03 5.20 3.70
CA PHE A 12 3.80 5.28 5.13
C PHE A 12 2.39 5.71 5.44
N ASN A 13 1.87 6.65 4.68
CA ASN A 13 0.52 7.12 4.89
C ASN A 13 -0.49 6.01 4.66
N VAL A 14 -0.27 5.24 3.61
CA VAL A 14 -1.17 4.14 3.30
C VAL A 14 -1.12 3.10 4.41
N LEU A 15 0.07 2.79 4.89
CA LEU A 15 0.21 1.80 5.94
C LEU A 15 -0.47 2.25 7.22
N ASN A 16 -0.37 3.52 7.54
CA ASN A 16 -1.03 4.04 8.71
C ASN A 16 -2.54 3.97 8.58
N SER A 17 -3.04 4.31 7.40
CA SER A 17 -4.47 4.23 7.15
C SER A 17 -4.93 2.80 7.24
N LEU A 18 -4.14 1.89 6.71
CA LEU A 18 -4.49 0.49 6.73
C LEU A 18 -4.56 -0.03 8.15
N ARG A 19 -3.62 0.41 8.97
CA ARG A 19 -3.58 -0.03 10.34
C ARG A 19 -4.85 0.38 11.09
N ALA A 20 -5.29 1.59 10.85
CA ALA A 20 -6.52 2.07 11.46
C ALA A 20 -7.71 1.30 10.93
N LEU A 21 -7.70 1.00 9.66
CA LEU A 21 -8.81 0.32 9.03
C LEU A 21 -8.97 -1.11 9.55
N VAL A 22 -7.86 -1.74 9.88
CA VAL A 22 -7.91 -3.09 10.40
C VAL A 22 -8.80 -3.17 11.63
N ASP A 23 -8.73 -2.14 12.45
CA ASP A 23 -9.53 -2.11 13.67
C ASP A 23 -11.00 -1.84 13.37
N GLU A 24 -11.26 -1.07 12.33
CA GLU A 24 -12.63 -0.69 12.03
C GLU A 24 -13.35 -1.67 11.14
N ASP A 25 -12.68 -2.10 10.11
CA ASP A 25 -13.29 -2.98 9.12
C ASP A 25 -12.24 -3.91 8.58
N GLU A 26 -12.18 -5.06 9.17
CA GLU A 26 -11.16 -6.02 8.82
C GLU A 26 -11.25 -6.47 7.37
N LYS A 27 -12.45 -6.61 6.87
CA LYS A 27 -12.64 -7.04 5.50
C LYS A 27 -12.10 -6.01 4.51
N SER A 28 -12.44 -4.76 4.75
CA SER A 28 -11.97 -3.70 3.89
C SER A 28 -10.45 -3.60 3.95
N ALA A 29 -9.89 -3.82 5.13
CA ALA A 29 -8.45 -3.76 5.28
C ALA A 29 -7.79 -4.84 4.45
N ARG A 30 -8.36 -6.03 4.45
CA ARG A 30 -7.80 -7.13 3.68
C ARG A 30 -7.86 -6.84 2.20
N ALA A 31 -8.96 -6.30 1.75
CA ALA A 31 -9.10 -5.95 0.33
C ALA A 31 -8.07 -4.91 -0.05
N MET A 32 -7.85 -3.96 0.84
CA MET A 32 -6.89 -2.91 0.58
C MET A 32 -5.48 -3.47 0.51
N ILE A 33 -5.18 -4.43 1.37
CA ILE A 33 -3.88 -5.07 1.35
C ILE A 33 -3.65 -5.75 0.01
N SER A 34 -4.67 -6.45 -0.49
CA SER A 34 -4.55 -7.13 -1.76
C SER A 34 -4.30 -6.14 -2.88
N GLU A 35 -5.05 -5.06 -2.89
CA GLU A 35 -4.88 -4.06 -3.94
C GLU A 35 -3.52 -3.40 -3.85
N LEU A 36 -3.09 -3.11 -2.64
CA LEU A 36 -1.79 -2.49 -2.45
C LEU A 36 -0.69 -3.43 -2.91
N SER A 37 -0.82 -4.70 -2.60
CA SER A 37 0.17 -5.69 -3.00
C SER A 37 0.28 -5.76 -4.51
N GLU A 38 -0.86 -5.73 -5.19
CA GLU A 38 -0.87 -5.75 -6.64
C GLU A 38 -0.18 -4.52 -7.19
N TYR A 39 -0.48 -3.38 -6.61
CA TYR A 39 0.11 -2.14 -7.05
C TYR A 39 1.63 -2.17 -6.86
N LEU A 40 2.08 -2.63 -5.71
CA LEU A 40 3.50 -2.69 -5.43
C LEU A 40 4.20 -3.67 -6.35
N ARG A 41 3.57 -4.79 -6.59
CA ARG A 41 4.17 -5.77 -7.48
C ARG A 41 4.32 -5.20 -8.87
N TYR A 42 3.29 -4.54 -9.33
CA TYR A 42 3.34 -3.95 -10.65
C TYR A 42 4.42 -2.88 -10.72
N SER A 43 4.50 -2.03 -9.70
CA SER A 43 5.45 -0.93 -9.71
C SER A 43 6.89 -1.39 -9.55
N LEU A 44 7.10 -2.41 -8.75
CA LEU A 44 8.46 -2.83 -8.42
C LEU A 44 8.98 -3.96 -9.27
N LEU A 45 8.11 -4.86 -9.67
CA LEU A 45 8.56 -6.04 -10.40
C LEU A 45 8.32 -5.95 -11.89
N GLU A 46 7.26 -5.28 -12.26
CA GLU A 46 6.95 -5.12 -13.66
C GLU A 46 7.62 -3.87 -14.14
N LYS A 47 8.31 -3.98 -15.22
CA LYS A 47 8.94 -2.77 -15.68
C LYS A 47 8.31 -2.26 -16.93
#